data_499eec1c3b927d2800a2dfe56f8f5c8a
#
_entry.id   499eec1c3b927d2800a2dfe56f8f5c8a
#
_cell.length_a   1.000
_cell.length_b   1.000
_cell.length_c   1.000
_cell.angle_alpha   90.00
_cell.angle_beta   90.00
_cell.angle_gamma   90.00
#
_symmetry.space_group_name_H-M   'P 1'
#
loop_
_entity.id
_entity.type
_entity.pdbx_description
1 polymer ?
#
loop_
_entity_poly.entity_id
_entity_poly.type
_entity_poly.pdbx_seq_one_letter_code
_entity_poly.pdbx_strand_id
1 'polypeptide(L)'
;MKKTTLLFCTLAAGSALFSCSAPQQETAATDYTQYVNTFIGAADNGHTFPGACRPFGMIQTSPVTGAVGWRYCSEYVYEDSVIWGFTQTHLNGTGCMDLGDILVMPVTGNRHRAWDGYRSSFQKNSESATPGYYTVTLDEPGVKAELTATLHTALHRYTYNKADSASVLIDLQHGPAWNEKQYHSQVKACDVKWENDSTLSGHVRNSVWVDQDYFFTLQFNRPVISTVDLPMGETEKGRRIVATFDLQPGEEVLMKIAMSTTGVEGAKANMAAEQPGWDFEGTRKQAKDEWNSYLSRIEMEGTPDEMTNFYTCFYHALIQPNEISDVDGKYRNAADSIVTATGGKFYSTFSLWDTYRAAHPFYTMIVPERVDGFVNSLIDQAEVQGFLPIWGLWGKENYCMIANHGVSVVAEAYAKGFKGFDAERAFQAIKQTQTVSHKLKSNWEDYMKYGYF
;
A
#
# COMPACT_ATOMS: atom_id res chain seq x y z
N MET A 1 -82.39 25.20 -49.22
CA MET A 1 -81.81 25.59 -47.94
C MET A 1 -80.44 25.01 -47.89
N LYS A 2 -79.43 25.86 -48.25
CA LYS A 2 -78.02 25.47 -48.20
C LYS A 2 -77.35 26.26 -47.06
N LYS A 3 -76.78 25.54 -46.07
CA LYS A 3 -76.05 26.15 -45.00
C LYS A 3 -74.53 26.28 -45.43
N THR A 4 -74.09 27.48 -45.51
CA THR A 4 -72.68 27.81 -45.76
C THR A 4 -71.91 27.86 -44.46
N THR A 5 -70.89 27.02 -44.31
CA THR A 5 -70.00 27.01 -43.14
C THR A 5 -68.72 27.85 -43.48
N LEU A 6 -68.54 28.91 -42.72
CA LEU A 6 -67.35 29.75 -42.81
C LEU A 6 -66.19 29.11 -42.01
N LEU A 7 -65.06 28.91 -42.68
CA LEU A 7 -63.81 28.40 -42.06
C LEU A 7 -62.91 29.60 -41.68
N PHE A 8 -62.71 29.77 -40.38
CA PHE A 8 -61.69 30.76 -39.86
C PHE A 8 -60.33 30.10 -39.77
N CYS A 9 -59.38 30.55 -40.60
CA CYS A 9 -57.96 30.23 -40.42
C CYS A 9 -57.32 31.26 -39.47
N THR A 10 -56.94 30.81 -38.26
CA THR A 10 -56.06 31.58 -37.36
C THR A 10 -54.62 31.20 -37.62
N LEU A 11 -53.84 32.15 -38.16
CA LEU A 11 -52.37 32.05 -38.21
C LEU A 11 -51.83 32.26 -36.79
N ALA A 12 -51.26 31.21 -36.19
CA ALA A 12 -50.40 31.35 -34.99
C ALA A 12 -48.96 31.54 -35.43
N ALA A 13 -48.44 32.76 -35.26
CA ALA A 13 -47.02 33.06 -35.41
C ALA A 13 -46.30 32.54 -34.19
N GLY A 14 -45.60 31.40 -34.30
CA GLY A 14 -44.74 30.83 -33.26
C GLY A 14 -43.40 31.55 -33.25
N SER A 15 -43.17 32.41 -32.27
CA SER A 15 -41.87 32.98 -31.99
C SER A 15 -40.97 31.92 -31.35
N ALA A 16 -40.08 31.26 -32.10
CA ALA A 16 -39.06 30.41 -31.61
C ALA A 16 -37.99 31.26 -30.89
N LEU A 17 -38.07 31.34 -29.58
CA LEU A 17 -36.97 31.85 -28.75
C LEU A 17 -35.84 30.80 -28.76
N PHE A 18 -34.83 31.01 -29.61
CA PHE A 18 -33.54 30.31 -29.47
C PHE A 18 -32.87 30.81 -28.18
N SER A 19 -32.99 30.06 -27.10
CA SER A 19 -32.17 30.22 -25.91
C SER A 19 -30.75 29.73 -26.27
N CYS A 20 -29.83 30.63 -26.60
CA CYS A 20 -28.42 30.33 -26.60
C CYS A 20 -27.98 30.14 -25.16
N SER A 21 -28.02 28.87 -24.67
CA SER A 21 -27.27 28.51 -23.50
C SER A 21 -25.80 28.61 -23.85
N ALA A 22 -25.10 29.60 -23.28
CA ALA A 22 -23.66 29.65 -23.34
C ALA A 22 -23.13 28.29 -22.79
N PRO A 23 -22.09 27.68 -23.38
CA PRO A 23 -21.50 26.49 -22.81
C PRO A 23 -21.09 26.84 -21.37
N GLN A 24 -21.65 26.15 -20.39
CA GLN A 24 -21.12 26.16 -19.03
C GLN A 24 -19.68 25.72 -19.17
N GLN A 25 -18.75 26.60 -18.89
CA GLN A 25 -17.36 26.28 -18.71
C GLN A 25 -17.36 25.30 -17.51
N GLU A 26 -17.14 24.01 -17.75
CA GLU A 26 -16.83 23.05 -16.70
C GLU A 26 -15.60 23.63 -15.98
N THR A 27 -15.81 24.15 -14.80
CA THR A 27 -14.69 24.51 -13.92
C THR A 27 -13.95 23.22 -13.65
N ALA A 28 -12.71 23.13 -14.11
CA ALA A 28 -11.87 21.97 -13.83
C ALA A 28 -11.91 21.69 -12.31
N ALA A 29 -12.21 20.43 -11.95
CA ALA A 29 -12.26 20.05 -10.55
C ALA A 29 -10.93 20.41 -9.85
N THR A 30 -11.01 20.96 -8.67
CA THR A 30 -9.81 21.35 -7.89
C THR A 30 -8.94 20.13 -7.64
N ASP A 31 -7.65 20.29 -7.90
CA ASP A 31 -6.64 19.25 -7.64
C ASP A 31 -6.09 19.42 -6.22
N TYR A 32 -6.67 18.71 -5.27
CA TYR A 32 -6.23 18.75 -3.87
C TYR A 32 -4.92 18.00 -3.62
N THR A 33 -4.49 17.12 -4.55
CA THR A 33 -3.21 16.42 -4.44
C THR A 33 -2.01 17.38 -4.47
N GLN A 34 -2.17 18.58 -5.03
CA GLN A 34 -1.13 19.61 -5.07
C GLN A 34 -0.72 20.13 -3.67
N TYR A 35 -1.58 19.97 -2.67
CA TYR A 35 -1.31 20.41 -1.30
C TYR A 35 -0.59 19.33 -0.48
N VAL A 36 -0.52 18.09 -0.95
CA VAL A 36 0.14 17.01 -0.22
C VAL A 36 1.64 17.05 -0.43
N ASN A 37 2.38 17.10 0.68
CA ASN A 37 3.82 16.92 0.70
C ASN A 37 4.15 15.58 1.38
N THR A 38 4.40 14.54 0.59
CA THR A 38 4.66 13.18 1.07
C THR A 38 5.97 13.04 1.87
N PHE A 39 6.85 14.06 1.86
CA PHE A 39 8.07 14.07 2.68
C PHE A 39 7.83 14.55 4.12
N ILE A 40 6.68 15.14 4.45
CA ILE A 40 6.35 15.48 5.84
C ILE A 40 6.21 14.18 6.64
N GLY A 41 6.92 14.10 7.77
CA GLY A 41 7.01 12.91 8.61
C GLY A 41 8.08 11.89 8.18
N ALA A 42 8.79 12.10 7.06
CA ALA A 42 9.86 11.22 6.62
C ALA A 42 11.26 11.63 7.12
N ALA A 43 11.34 12.69 7.91
CA ALA A 43 12.56 13.16 8.53
C ALA A 43 12.72 12.59 9.95
N ASP A 44 13.97 12.47 10.42
CA ASP A 44 14.33 12.01 11.75
C ASP A 44 13.64 10.69 12.16
N ASN A 45 12.70 10.75 13.09
CA ASN A 45 11.95 9.61 13.62
C ASN A 45 10.43 9.70 13.31
N GLY A 46 10.07 10.31 12.19
CA GLY A 46 8.66 10.43 11.81
C GLY A 46 8.07 9.14 11.25
N HIS A 47 8.90 8.23 10.75
CA HIS A 47 8.53 6.89 10.26
C HIS A 47 7.46 6.87 9.17
N THR A 48 7.47 7.89 8.29
CA THR A 48 6.65 7.87 7.07
C THR A 48 7.53 7.66 5.84
N PHE A 49 6.94 7.34 4.71
CA PHE A 49 7.65 7.11 3.46
C PHE A 49 7.09 8.01 2.34
N PRO A 50 7.92 8.46 1.39
CA PRO A 50 7.47 9.35 0.31
C PRO A 50 6.95 8.63 -0.93
N GLY A 51 6.99 7.30 -0.96
CA GLY A 51 6.75 6.49 -2.14
C GLY A 51 5.30 6.45 -2.62
N ALA A 52 5.08 5.72 -3.70
CA ALA A 52 3.79 5.63 -4.37
C ALA A 52 2.91 4.56 -3.73
N CYS A 53 1.67 4.92 -3.40
CA CYS A 53 0.62 4.01 -2.95
C CYS A 53 -0.76 4.47 -3.40
N ARG A 54 -1.76 3.61 -3.24
CA ARG A 54 -3.19 3.95 -3.37
C ARG A 54 -3.82 4.07 -1.98
N PRO A 55 -4.95 4.77 -1.83
CA PRO A 55 -5.68 4.76 -0.55
C PRO A 55 -5.98 3.34 -0.09
N PHE A 56 -5.54 2.99 1.12
CA PHE A 56 -5.71 1.67 1.73
C PHE A 56 -5.11 0.48 0.93
N GLY A 57 -4.20 0.73 -0.01
CA GLY A 57 -3.61 -0.32 -0.84
C GLY A 57 -2.61 -1.20 -0.08
N MET A 58 -2.44 -2.44 -0.53
CA MET A 58 -1.41 -3.36 -0.05
C MET A 58 0.00 -2.86 -0.42
N ILE A 59 0.13 -2.25 -1.60
CA ILE A 59 1.41 -1.78 -2.14
C ILE A 59 1.69 -0.34 -1.69
N GLN A 60 2.89 -0.15 -1.12
CA GLN A 60 3.51 1.13 -0.81
C GLN A 60 4.94 1.11 -1.35
N THR A 61 5.10 1.22 -2.67
CA THR A 61 6.45 1.16 -3.27
C THR A 61 7.21 2.45 -3.02
N SER A 62 8.37 2.35 -2.35
CA SER A 62 9.11 3.50 -1.84
C SER A 62 10.63 3.27 -1.84
N PRO A 63 11.44 4.35 -1.90
CA PRO A 63 12.88 4.24 -1.72
C PRO A 63 13.25 3.80 -0.30
N VAL A 64 14.35 3.07 -0.21
CA VAL A 64 15.00 2.62 1.02
C VAL A 64 16.32 3.36 1.16
N THR A 65 16.54 4.05 2.28
CA THR A 65 17.81 4.69 2.61
C THR A 65 18.55 3.99 3.75
N GLY A 66 17.88 3.09 4.47
CA GLY A 66 18.44 2.22 5.49
C GLY A 66 17.44 1.21 6.01
N ALA A 67 17.91 0.17 6.68
CA ALA A 67 17.06 -0.95 7.10
C ALA A 67 17.32 -1.43 8.53
N VAL A 68 18.31 -0.89 9.24
CA VAL A 68 18.71 -1.39 10.56
C VAL A 68 18.60 -0.30 11.62
N GLY A 69 17.88 -0.62 12.68
CA GLY A 69 17.65 0.29 13.80
C GLY A 69 16.37 1.11 13.68
N TRP A 70 15.85 1.54 14.82
CA TRP A 70 14.53 2.16 14.97
C TRP A 70 14.27 3.36 14.04
N ARG A 71 15.30 4.11 13.68
CA ARG A 71 15.19 5.22 12.73
C ARG A 71 14.64 4.81 11.37
N TYR A 72 14.84 3.55 10.98
CA TYR A 72 14.46 3.01 9.66
C TYR A 72 13.20 2.12 9.70
N CYS A 73 12.25 2.38 10.60
CA CYS A 73 10.99 1.65 10.64
C CYS A 73 10.19 1.72 9.33
N SER A 74 10.27 2.82 8.61
CA SER A 74 9.69 2.98 7.26
C SER A 74 10.78 3.04 6.17
N GLU A 75 12.00 2.56 6.48
CA GLU A 75 13.14 2.41 5.58
C GLU A 75 13.66 3.69 4.92
N TYR A 76 12.91 4.77 4.92
CA TYR A 76 13.32 6.05 4.34
C TYR A 76 13.51 7.11 5.42
N VAL A 77 14.63 7.84 5.31
CA VAL A 77 14.93 9.01 6.13
C VAL A 77 15.36 10.17 5.24
N TYR A 78 14.66 11.29 5.36
CA TYR A 78 14.79 12.43 4.45
C TYR A 78 16.21 13.01 4.38
N GLU A 79 16.95 12.98 5.48
CA GLU A 79 18.32 13.52 5.57
C GLU A 79 19.35 12.66 4.86
N ASP A 80 19.03 11.42 4.54
CA ASP A 80 19.96 10.50 3.88
C ASP A 80 20.17 10.87 2.41
N SER A 81 21.31 10.51 1.88
CA SER A 81 21.74 10.81 0.50
C SER A 81 22.10 9.56 -0.31
N VAL A 82 21.81 8.37 0.23
CA VAL A 82 22.09 7.08 -0.43
C VAL A 82 20.82 6.24 -0.45
N ILE A 83 20.41 5.80 -1.63
CA ILE A 83 19.32 4.84 -1.84
C ILE A 83 19.91 3.43 -1.96
N TRP A 84 19.33 2.48 -1.21
CA TRP A 84 19.66 1.06 -1.28
C TRP A 84 18.86 0.35 -2.37
N GLY A 85 17.67 0.82 -2.66
CA GLY A 85 16.71 0.29 -3.62
C GLY A 85 15.30 0.77 -3.33
N PHE A 86 14.32 0.02 -3.85
CA PHE A 86 12.90 0.30 -3.71
C PHE A 86 12.18 -0.96 -3.23
N THR A 87 11.52 -0.91 -2.09
CA THR A 87 10.70 -2.00 -1.55
C THR A 87 9.23 -1.79 -1.87
N GLN A 88 8.38 -2.82 -1.68
CA GLN A 88 7.00 -2.81 -2.18
C GLN A 88 5.97 -2.59 -1.08
N THR A 89 6.36 -2.78 0.18
CA THR A 89 5.48 -2.64 1.35
C THR A 89 6.15 -1.81 2.42
N HIS A 90 5.38 -0.97 3.14
CA HIS A 90 5.91 -0.13 4.23
C HIS A 90 4.88 0.04 5.34
N LEU A 91 5.35 0.14 6.58
CA LEU A 91 4.58 0.72 7.67
C LEU A 91 4.62 2.25 7.55
N ASN A 92 3.57 2.93 7.99
CA ASN A 92 3.45 4.39 7.94
C ASN A 92 3.20 4.96 9.34
N GLY A 93 4.10 5.82 9.82
CA GLY A 93 3.99 6.45 11.14
C GLY A 93 4.14 5.48 12.32
N THR A 94 4.67 4.28 12.09
CA THR A 94 4.76 3.21 13.09
C THR A 94 6.21 3.01 13.52
N GLY A 95 6.46 3.08 14.83
CA GLY A 95 7.80 2.88 15.41
C GLY A 95 8.19 1.39 15.60
N CYS A 96 7.88 0.54 14.64
CA CYS A 96 8.19 -0.89 14.64
C CYS A 96 8.77 -1.34 13.30
N MET A 97 9.60 -2.40 13.34
CA MET A 97 10.23 -2.98 12.18
C MET A 97 9.38 -4.11 11.62
N ASP A 98 8.80 -3.92 10.46
CA ASP A 98 8.20 -4.97 9.64
C ASP A 98 7.86 -4.44 8.25
N LEU A 99 7.38 -5.32 7.35
CA LEU A 99 7.21 -5.05 5.92
C LEU A 99 8.56 -4.74 5.23
N GLY A 100 8.60 -3.90 4.22
CA GLY A 100 9.85 -3.61 3.49
C GLY A 100 10.29 -4.75 2.59
N ASP A 101 9.34 -5.46 2.00
CA ASP A 101 9.58 -6.69 1.26
C ASP A 101 9.92 -6.42 -0.20
N ILE A 102 10.71 -7.33 -0.78
CA ILE A 102 11.13 -7.37 -2.20
C ILE A 102 11.80 -6.06 -2.61
N LEU A 103 13.06 -5.90 -2.20
CA LEU A 103 13.86 -4.78 -2.66
C LEU A 103 14.30 -4.99 -4.10
N VAL A 104 14.13 -3.98 -4.93
CA VAL A 104 14.63 -3.94 -6.29
C VAL A 104 15.49 -2.70 -6.52
N MET A 105 16.57 -2.83 -7.29
CA MET A 105 17.47 -1.72 -7.56
C MET A 105 17.99 -1.77 -9.01
N PRO A 106 17.76 -0.73 -9.83
CA PRO A 106 18.38 -0.63 -11.13
C PRO A 106 19.88 -0.35 -10.98
N VAL A 107 20.70 -1.12 -11.67
CA VAL A 107 22.17 -1.05 -11.61
C VAL A 107 22.79 -1.11 -13.00
N THR A 108 24.03 -0.63 -13.13
CA THR A 108 24.83 -0.72 -14.35
C THR A 108 26.21 -1.28 -14.05
N GLY A 109 26.86 -1.85 -15.04
CA GLY A 109 28.20 -2.44 -14.89
C GLY A 109 28.23 -3.61 -13.90
N ASN A 110 29.37 -3.77 -13.21
CA ASN A 110 29.60 -4.86 -12.25
C ASN A 110 29.51 -4.44 -10.78
N ARG A 111 28.97 -3.26 -10.48
CA ARG A 111 28.91 -2.70 -9.11
C ARG A 111 28.13 -3.58 -8.15
N HIS A 112 27.09 -4.25 -8.62
CA HIS A 112 26.25 -5.17 -7.84
C HIS A 112 27.01 -6.37 -7.25
N ARG A 113 28.23 -6.63 -7.70
CA ARG A 113 29.06 -7.75 -7.18
C ARG A 113 29.68 -7.47 -5.80
N ALA A 114 29.78 -6.21 -5.38
CA ALA A 114 30.14 -5.87 -4.01
C ALA A 114 28.88 -5.87 -3.14
N TRP A 115 28.99 -6.30 -1.89
CA TRP A 115 27.89 -6.41 -0.92
C TRP A 115 26.98 -5.17 -0.87
N ASP A 116 27.60 -3.96 -0.86
CA ASP A 116 26.89 -2.67 -0.82
C ASP A 116 27.05 -1.86 -2.12
N GLY A 117 27.73 -2.42 -3.10
CA GLY A 117 28.09 -1.73 -4.34
C GLY A 117 26.89 -1.42 -5.26
N TYR A 118 25.71 -1.98 -4.99
CA TYR A 118 24.50 -1.70 -5.74
C TYR A 118 23.80 -0.40 -5.25
N ARG A 119 24.10 0.08 -4.06
CA ARG A 119 23.55 1.32 -3.52
C ARG A 119 24.00 2.53 -4.33
N SER A 120 23.17 3.55 -4.37
CA SER A 120 23.45 4.76 -5.14
C SER A 120 23.24 6.03 -4.34
N SER A 121 24.16 6.97 -4.47
CA SER A 121 23.91 8.35 -4.07
C SER A 121 22.85 8.97 -4.97
N PHE A 122 22.23 10.03 -4.48
CA PHE A 122 21.29 10.85 -5.24
C PHE A 122 21.29 12.29 -4.74
N GLN A 123 20.86 13.21 -5.59
CA GLN A 123 20.72 14.61 -5.24
C GLN A 123 19.26 14.89 -4.84
N LYS A 124 19.03 15.57 -3.72
CA LYS A 124 17.67 15.92 -3.26
C LYS A 124 16.84 16.69 -4.30
N ASN A 125 17.48 17.51 -5.14
CA ASN A 125 16.79 18.21 -6.21
C ASN A 125 16.40 17.34 -7.41
N SER A 126 16.89 16.08 -7.47
CA SER A 126 16.45 15.08 -8.45
C SER A 126 15.30 14.21 -7.94
N GLU A 127 14.97 14.31 -6.64
CA GLU A 127 13.90 13.57 -5.99
C GLU A 127 12.60 14.36 -6.00
N SER A 128 11.50 13.70 -6.32
CA SER A 128 10.16 14.30 -6.28
C SER A 128 9.11 13.23 -5.98
N ALA A 129 8.11 13.59 -5.19
CA ALA A 129 7.01 12.71 -4.85
C ALA A 129 5.68 13.47 -4.77
N THR A 130 4.62 12.79 -5.16
CA THR A 130 3.22 13.24 -5.06
C THR A 130 2.34 12.02 -4.77
N PRO A 131 1.10 12.18 -4.28
CA PRO A 131 0.22 11.04 -4.08
C PRO A 131 0.15 10.11 -5.29
N GLY A 132 0.56 8.85 -5.09
CA GLY A 132 0.59 7.82 -6.13
C GLY A 132 1.78 7.85 -7.08
N TYR A 133 2.79 8.69 -6.84
CA TYR A 133 3.97 8.77 -7.69
C TYR A 133 5.22 9.19 -6.93
N TYR A 134 6.36 8.57 -7.29
CA TYR A 134 7.70 8.93 -6.81
C TYR A 134 8.71 8.87 -7.96
N THR A 135 9.73 9.73 -7.93
CA THR A 135 10.84 9.70 -8.89
C THR A 135 12.13 10.21 -8.27
N VAL A 136 13.26 9.65 -8.72
CA VAL A 136 14.62 10.07 -8.36
C VAL A 136 15.60 9.70 -9.46
N THR A 137 16.70 10.44 -9.57
CA THR A 137 17.84 10.06 -10.41
C THR A 137 18.94 9.49 -9.53
N LEU A 138 19.35 8.26 -9.81
CA LEU A 138 20.42 7.54 -9.13
C LEU A 138 21.76 7.88 -9.81
N ASP A 139 22.72 8.43 -9.04
CA ASP A 139 23.94 9.02 -9.57
C ASP A 139 24.87 7.97 -10.19
N GLU A 140 25.16 6.90 -9.45
CA GLU A 140 26.13 5.88 -9.89
C GLU A 140 25.69 5.11 -11.11
N PRO A 141 24.48 4.48 -11.13
CA PRO A 141 24.03 3.78 -12.33
C PRO A 141 23.63 4.74 -13.46
N GLY A 142 23.40 6.02 -13.15
CA GLY A 142 22.90 7.00 -14.13
C GLY A 142 21.49 6.66 -14.57
N VAL A 143 20.63 6.22 -13.66
CA VAL A 143 19.26 5.76 -13.95
C VAL A 143 18.25 6.72 -13.32
N LYS A 144 17.26 7.15 -14.10
CA LYS A 144 16.04 7.74 -13.55
C LYS A 144 15.08 6.62 -13.19
N ALA A 145 14.70 6.56 -11.90
CA ALA A 145 13.69 5.65 -11.38
C ALA A 145 12.38 6.40 -11.16
N GLU A 146 11.28 5.79 -11.59
CA GLU A 146 9.92 6.30 -11.41
C GLU A 146 9.02 5.18 -10.92
N LEU A 147 8.19 5.46 -9.90
CA LEU A 147 7.32 4.49 -9.24
C LEU A 147 5.88 4.96 -9.25
N THR A 148 4.96 4.05 -9.50
CA THR A 148 3.52 4.21 -9.26
C THR A 148 2.91 2.88 -8.84
N ALA A 149 1.65 2.86 -8.38
CA ALA A 149 1.04 1.65 -7.86
C ALA A 149 -0.46 1.57 -8.15
N THR A 150 -0.96 0.33 -8.19
CA THR A 150 -2.36 -0.03 -7.97
C THR A 150 -2.53 -0.51 -6.52
N LEU A 151 -3.65 -1.18 -6.17
CA LEU A 151 -3.85 -1.70 -4.82
C LEU A 151 -2.86 -2.84 -4.48
N HIS A 152 -2.61 -3.75 -5.45
CA HIS A 152 -1.80 -4.95 -5.25
C HIS A 152 -0.56 -5.03 -6.15
N THR A 153 -0.35 -4.05 -7.06
CA THR A 153 0.74 -4.10 -8.04
C THR A 153 1.52 -2.80 -8.05
N ALA A 154 2.84 -2.88 -7.82
CA ALA A 154 3.77 -1.78 -8.09
C ALA A 154 4.15 -1.77 -9.57
N LEU A 155 4.30 -0.60 -10.16
CA LEU A 155 4.82 -0.40 -11.50
C LEU A 155 6.01 0.56 -11.45
N HIS A 156 7.16 0.07 -11.89
CA HIS A 156 8.43 0.81 -11.93
C HIS A 156 8.82 1.08 -13.37
N ARG A 157 9.40 2.25 -13.62
CA ARG A 157 10.03 2.64 -14.87
C ARG A 157 11.46 3.08 -14.61
N TYR A 158 12.41 2.44 -15.26
CA TYR A 158 13.84 2.73 -15.15
C TYR A 158 14.39 3.19 -16.49
N THR A 159 14.76 4.45 -16.61
CA THR A 159 15.40 5.01 -17.81
C THR A 159 16.91 4.99 -17.64
N TYR A 160 17.62 4.21 -18.43
CA TYR A 160 19.07 4.02 -18.36
C TYR A 160 19.81 5.00 -19.25
N ASN A 161 20.44 6.03 -18.66
CA ASN A 161 21.28 6.96 -19.41
C ASN A 161 22.63 6.37 -19.83
N LYS A 162 23.05 5.28 -19.17
CA LYS A 162 24.22 4.46 -19.48
C LYS A 162 23.73 3.03 -19.67
N ALA A 163 24.11 2.40 -20.77
CA ALA A 163 23.66 1.03 -21.10
C ALA A 163 24.71 -0.04 -20.81
N ASP A 164 25.79 0.28 -20.08
CA ASP A 164 26.79 -0.71 -19.70
C ASP A 164 26.22 -1.73 -18.72
N SER A 165 25.89 -2.93 -19.22
CA SER A 165 25.27 -4.02 -18.45
C SER A 165 24.07 -3.57 -17.62
N ALA A 166 23.10 -2.88 -18.27
CA ALA A 166 21.87 -2.44 -17.63
C ALA A 166 21.14 -3.61 -16.97
N SER A 167 20.91 -3.53 -15.67
CA SER A 167 20.39 -4.66 -14.89
C SER A 167 19.45 -4.16 -13.79
N VAL A 168 18.62 -5.08 -13.27
CA VAL A 168 17.86 -4.90 -12.03
C VAL A 168 18.30 -5.97 -11.03
N LEU A 169 18.79 -5.53 -9.88
CA LEU A 169 18.97 -6.38 -8.71
C LEU A 169 17.61 -6.59 -8.03
N ILE A 170 17.33 -7.84 -7.67
CA ILE A 170 16.17 -8.26 -6.87
C ILE A 170 16.72 -8.88 -5.60
N ASP A 171 16.53 -8.21 -4.44
CA ASP A 171 16.98 -8.71 -3.13
C ASP A 171 15.79 -9.19 -2.32
N LEU A 172 15.68 -10.51 -2.18
CA LEU A 172 14.63 -11.21 -1.42
C LEU A 172 15.08 -11.57 0.01
N GLN A 173 16.24 -11.06 0.44
CA GLN A 173 16.71 -11.13 1.82
C GLN A 173 16.41 -9.83 2.58
N HIS A 174 16.17 -8.74 1.86
CA HIS A 174 15.97 -7.42 2.41
C HIS A 174 14.68 -7.32 3.24
N GLY A 175 14.71 -6.44 4.23
CA GLY A 175 13.61 -5.99 5.08
C GLY A 175 14.15 -5.26 6.30
N PRO A 176 13.40 -4.36 6.94
CA PRO A 176 13.85 -3.62 8.12
C PRO A 176 14.08 -4.55 9.30
N ALA A 177 15.05 -4.21 10.15
CA ALA A 177 15.43 -5.02 11.29
C ALA A 177 15.92 -4.18 12.48
N TRP A 178 15.72 -4.68 13.71
CA TRP A 178 16.19 -4.01 14.92
C TRP A 178 17.72 -3.95 15.03
N ASN A 179 18.42 -4.92 14.43
CA ASN A 179 19.87 -5.01 14.46
C ASN A 179 20.38 -5.88 13.29
N GLU A 180 21.70 -5.80 13.03
CA GLU A 180 22.38 -6.55 11.96
C GLU A 180 22.13 -8.06 12.02
N LYS A 181 22.14 -8.66 13.21
CA LYS A 181 21.90 -10.10 13.34
C LYS A 181 20.52 -10.49 12.83
N GLN A 182 19.49 -9.71 13.15
CA GLN A 182 18.12 -9.93 12.68
C GLN A 182 18.03 -9.70 11.17
N TYR A 183 18.64 -8.64 10.66
CA TYR A 183 18.68 -8.32 9.23
C TYR A 183 19.13 -9.53 8.38
N HIS A 184 20.19 -10.24 8.82
CA HIS A 184 20.72 -11.41 8.14
C HIS A 184 19.94 -12.70 8.40
N SER A 185 18.99 -12.73 9.32
CA SER A 185 18.28 -13.97 9.72
C SER A 185 16.76 -13.87 9.67
N GLN A 186 16.20 -12.76 9.21
CA GLN A 186 14.76 -12.54 9.19
C GLN A 186 14.04 -13.43 8.17
N VAL A 187 14.60 -13.65 7.01
CA VAL A 187 14.04 -14.55 6.00
C VAL A 187 14.20 -16.00 6.47
N LYS A 188 13.10 -16.74 6.52
CA LYS A 188 13.02 -18.13 6.96
C LYS A 188 12.91 -19.13 5.82
N ALA A 189 12.32 -18.71 4.70
CA ALA A 189 12.22 -19.49 3.47
C ALA A 189 12.14 -18.56 2.26
N CYS A 190 12.69 -18.99 1.14
CA CYS A 190 12.59 -18.29 -0.14
C CYS A 190 12.57 -19.36 -1.24
N ASP A 191 11.46 -19.43 -1.98
CA ASP A 191 11.30 -20.33 -3.12
C ASP A 191 10.82 -19.52 -4.33
N VAL A 192 11.71 -19.28 -5.28
CA VAL A 192 11.45 -18.42 -6.45
C VAL A 192 12.01 -19.06 -7.70
N LYS A 193 11.28 -18.88 -8.80
CA LYS A 193 11.66 -19.43 -10.12
C LYS A 193 11.33 -18.45 -11.24
N TRP A 194 12.15 -18.48 -12.28
CA TRP A 194 11.80 -17.89 -13.56
C TRP A 194 10.78 -18.78 -14.28
N GLU A 195 9.64 -18.19 -14.64
CA GLU A 195 8.60 -18.89 -15.42
C GLU A 195 8.89 -18.83 -16.92
N ASN A 196 9.53 -17.75 -17.33
CA ASN A 196 9.99 -17.49 -18.69
C ASN A 196 11.13 -16.46 -18.64
N ASP A 197 11.53 -15.89 -19.79
CA ASP A 197 12.62 -14.92 -19.91
C ASP A 197 12.32 -13.52 -19.32
N SER A 198 11.11 -13.27 -18.86
CA SER A 198 10.71 -11.95 -18.33
C SER A 198 9.90 -12.01 -17.04
N THR A 199 9.59 -13.21 -16.53
CA THR A 199 8.71 -13.38 -15.35
C THR A 199 9.37 -14.23 -14.28
N LEU A 200 9.56 -13.64 -13.09
CA LEU A 200 10.00 -14.29 -11.84
C LEU A 200 8.83 -14.35 -10.88
N SER A 201 8.53 -15.53 -10.35
CA SER A 201 7.48 -15.68 -9.34
C SER A 201 7.95 -16.52 -8.16
N GLY A 202 7.36 -16.33 -7.02
CA GLY A 202 7.71 -17.12 -5.85
C GLY A 202 7.07 -16.70 -4.54
N HIS A 203 7.70 -17.22 -3.50
CA HIS A 203 7.29 -17.09 -2.13
C HIS A 203 8.49 -16.75 -1.26
N VAL A 204 8.28 -15.84 -0.31
CA VAL A 204 9.22 -15.57 0.79
C VAL A 204 8.45 -15.60 2.10
N ARG A 205 9.05 -16.27 3.09
CA ARG A 205 8.60 -16.21 4.48
C ARG A 205 9.55 -15.36 5.29
N ASN A 206 9.04 -14.32 5.89
CA ASN A 206 9.76 -13.38 6.73
C ASN A 206 9.28 -13.48 8.18
N SER A 207 10.12 -13.12 9.15
CA SER A 207 9.81 -13.12 10.57
C SER A 207 10.60 -12.01 11.27
N VAL A 208 9.94 -10.88 11.44
CA VAL A 208 10.47 -9.72 12.17
C VAL A 208 9.58 -9.44 13.39
N TRP A 209 8.46 -8.81 13.21
CA TRP A 209 7.46 -8.52 14.24
C TRP A 209 6.33 -9.55 14.21
N VAL A 210 5.90 -9.95 13.01
CA VAL A 210 5.04 -11.11 12.80
C VAL A 210 5.68 -12.09 11.82
N ASP A 211 5.28 -13.36 11.91
CA ASP A 211 5.60 -14.34 10.86
C ASP A 211 4.67 -14.12 9.68
N GLN A 212 5.21 -13.77 8.53
CA GLN A 212 4.43 -13.49 7.34
C GLN A 212 4.93 -14.28 6.14
N ASP A 213 3.97 -14.79 5.37
CA ASP A 213 4.18 -15.35 4.05
C ASP A 213 3.69 -14.34 3.02
N TYR A 214 4.52 -14.00 2.05
CA TYR A 214 4.10 -13.25 0.89
C TYR A 214 4.52 -13.94 -0.39
N PHE A 215 3.60 -13.91 -1.33
CA PHE A 215 3.75 -14.47 -2.65
C PHE A 215 3.77 -13.33 -3.65
N PHE A 216 4.55 -13.49 -4.71
CA PHE A 216 4.65 -12.43 -5.70
C PHE A 216 4.81 -12.99 -7.11
N THR A 217 4.49 -12.14 -8.08
CA THR A 217 4.92 -12.28 -9.46
C THR A 217 5.51 -10.95 -9.92
N LEU A 218 6.73 -11.01 -10.44
CA LEU A 218 7.48 -9.89 -10.98
C LEU A 218 7.61 -10.10 -12.48
N GLN A 219 7.30 -9.08 -13.27
CA GLN A 219 7.37 -9.16 -14.72
C GLN A 219 8.09 -7.93 -15.29
N PHE A 220 8.96 -8.17 -16.28
CA PHE A 220 9.59 -7.12 -17.09
C PHE A 220 8.91 -7.00 -18.44
N ASN A 221 8.92 -5.80 -19.04
CA ASN A 221 8.36 -5.54 -20.37
C ASN A 221 9.28 -6.00 -21.53
N ARG A 222 10.44 -6.55 -21.20
CA ARG A 222 11.43 -7.05 -22.16
C ARG A 222 12.16 -8.28 -21.63
N PRO A 223 12.78 -9.10 -22.51
CA PRO A 223 13.50 -10.28 -22.09
C PRO A 223 14.72 -9.97 -21.23
N VAL A 224 14.95 -10.78 -20.22
CA VAL A 224 16.20 -10.87 -19.47
C VAL A 224 17.17 -11.71 -20.27
N ILE A 225 18.33 -11.16 -20.61
CA ILE A 225 19.34 -11.87 -21.43
C ILE A 225 20.30 -12.71 -20.58
N SER A 226 20.44 -12.38 -19.29
CA SER A 226 21.19 -13.20 -18.34
C SER A 226 20.74 -12.94 -16.91
N THR A 227 20.95 -13.95 -16.06
CA THR A 227 20.69 -13.86 -14.61
C THR A 227 21.92 -14.32 -13.84
N VAL A 228 22.19 -13.68 -12.70
CA VAL A 228 23.25 -14.07 -11.76
C VAL A 228 22.69 -14.07 -10.36
N ASP A 229 22.84 -15.19 -9.65
CA ASP A 229 22.62 -15.22 -8.20
C ASP A 229 23.88 -14.73 -7.49
N LEU A 230 23.72 -13.74 -6.60
CA LEU A 230 24.82 -13.25 -5.79
C LEU A 230 25.03 -14.15 -4.56
N PRO A 231 26.26 -14.27 -4.06
CA PRO A 231 26.55 -15.03 -2.84
C PRO A 231 25.74 -14.52 -1.65
N MET A 232 25.24 -15.47 -0.83
CA MET A 232 24.50 -15.23 0.38
C MET A 232 25.36 -15.53 1.61
N GLY A 233 25.11 -14.85 2.73
CA GLY A 233 25.69 -15.16 4.02
C GLY A 233 25.18 -16.50 4.59
N GLU A 234 25.93 -17.12 5.51
CA GLU A 234 25.59 -18.45 6.07
C GLU A 234 24.21 -18.49 6.75
N THR A 235 23.73 -17.39 7.30
CA THR A 235 22.44 -17.29 7.99
C THR A 235 21.31 -16.81 7.09
N GLU A 236 21.64 -16.30 5.91
CA GLU A 236 20.67 -15.75 4.96
C GLU A 236 19.99 -16.87 4.16
N LYS A 237 18.68 -16.83 4.08
CA LYS A 237 17.85 -17.82 3.35
C LYS A 237 17.07 -17.21 2.21
N GLY A 238 17.21 -15.91 1.99
CA GLY A 238 16.72 -15.21 0.82
C GLY A 238 17.56 -15.50 -0.43
N ARG A 239 17.30 -14.75 -1.49
CA ARG A 239 18.10 -14.74 -2.71
C ARG A 239 18.35 -13.33 -3.18
N ARG A 240 19.50 -13.10 -3.81
CA ARG A 240 19.81 -11.87 -4.54
C ARG A 240 20.06 -12.21 -5.98
N ILE A 241 19.20 -11.74 -6.85
CA ILE A 241 19.20 -12.08 -8.28
C ILE A 241 19.46 -10.81 -9.06
N VAL A 242 20.40 -10.84 -10.01
CA VAL A 242 20.63 -9.75 -10.97
C VAL A 242 20.10 -10.19 -12.32
N ALA A 243 19.13 -9.46 -12.84
CA ALA A 243 18.54 -9.63 -14.16
C ALA A 243 19.12 -8.57 -15.12
N THR A 244 19.80 -8.99 -16.19
CA THR A 244 20.47 -8.10 -17.15
C THR A 244 19.69 -8.01 -18.45
N PHE A 245 19.69 -6.81 -19.05
CA PHE A 245 18.96 -6.47 -20.26
C PHE A 245 19.90 -5.98 -21.36
N ASP A 246 19.52 -6.19 -22.61
CA ASP A 246 20.17 -5.58 -23.77
C ASP A 246 19.48 -4.23 -24.05
N LEU A 247 20.17 -3.12 -23.74
CA LEU A 247 19.67 -1.75 -23.86
C LEU A 247 20.67 -0.85 -24.56
N GLN A 248 20.12 0.18 -25.22
CA GLN A 248 20.87 1.34 -25.64
C GLN A 248 20.70 2.48 -24.61
N PRO A 249 21.65 3.43 -24.52
CA PRO A 249 21.50 4.61 -23.68
C PRO A 249 20.20 5.39 -24.00
N GLY A 250 19.44 5.71 -22.93
CA GLY A 250 18.13 6.37 -23.03
C GLY A 250 16.95 5.42 -23.12
N GLU A 251 17.16 4.12 -23.24
CA GLU A 251 16.06 3.15 -23.23
C GLU A 251 15.57 2.82 -21.81
N GLU A 252 14.34 2.28 -21.75
CA GLU A 252 13.62 2.02 -20.50
C GLU A 252 13.39 0.52 -20.27
N VAL A 253 13.42 0.15 -19.00
CA VAL A 253 12.85 -1.09 -18.48
C VAL A 253 11.63 -0.75 -17.65
N LEU A 254 10.48 -1.31 -18.00
CA LEU A 254 9.30 -1.33 -17.16
C LEU A 254 9.26 -2.66 -16.38
N MET A 255 8.95 -2.56 -15.11
CA MET A 255 8.81 -3.72 -14.23
C MET A 255 7.55 -3.57 -13.41
N LYS A 256 6.78 -4.63 -13.26
CA LYS A 256 5.64 -4.69 -12.34
C LYS A 256 5.79 -5.84 -11.36
N ILE A 257 5.40 -5.61 -10.12
CA ILE A 257 5.42 -6.59 -9.05
C ILE A 257 4.04 -6.60 -8.40
N ALA A 258 3.35 -7.72 -8.51
CA ALA A 258 2.12 -7.94 -7.75
C ALA A 258 2.37 -8.87 -6.58
N MET A 259 1.70 -8.59 -5.46
CA MET A 259 1.78 -9.37 -4.24
C MET A 259 0.44 -9.99 -3.87
N SER A 260 0.50 -11.05 -3.05
CA SER A 260 -0.65 -11.77 -2.51
C SER A 260 -0.28 -12.43 -1.19
N THR A 261 -1.24 -12.57 -0.29
CA THR A 261 -1.12 -13.38 0.92
C THR A 261 -1.49 -14.84 0.70
N THR A 262 -2.11 -15.20 -0.42
CA THR A 262 -2.69 -16.54 -0.64
C THR A 262 -1.77 -17.46 -1.43
N GLY A 263 -1.12 -16.96 -2.48
CA GLY A 263 -0.27 -17.76 -3.36
C GLY A 263 0.17 -16.98 -4.60
N VAL A 264 1.08 -17.57 -5.36
CA VAL A 264 1.57 -17.00 -6.63
C VAL A 264 0.42 -16.77 -7.62
N GLU A 265 -0.56 -17.65 -7.66
CA GLU A 265 -1.72 -17.51 -8.55
C GLU A 265 -2.61 -16.33 -8.12
N GLY A 266 -2.71 -16.03 -6.82
CA GLY A 266 -3.34 -14.82 -6.30
C GLY A 266 -2.62 -13.55 -6.79
N ALA A 267 -1.29 -13.52 -6.68
CA ALA A 267 -0.49 -12.40 -7.19
C ALA A 267 -0.64 -12.19 -8.70
N LYS A 268 -0.69 -13.28 -9.48
CA LYS A 268 -0.97 -13.21 -10.92
C LYS A 268 -2.37 -12.70 -11.24
N ALA A 269 -3.37 -13.13 -10.47
CA ALA A 269 -4.75 -12.66 -10.63
C ALA A 269 -4.85 -11.16 -10.32
N ASN A 270 -4.21 -10.69 -9.26
CA ASN A 270 -4.11 -9.27 -8.90
C ASN A 270 -3.46 -8.46 -10.04
N MET A 271 -2.31 -8.91 -10.56
CA MET A 271 -1.64 -8.24 -11.68
C MET A 271 -2.52 -8.19 -12.94
N ALA A 272 -3.17 -9.30 -13.27
CA ALA A 272 -4.01 -9.37 -14.46
C ALA A 272 -5.25 -8.48 -14.39
N ALA A 273 -5.83 -8.34 -13.20
CA ALA A 273 -7.00 -7.49 -12.97
C ALA A 273 -6.66 -6.00 -12.95
N GLU A 274 -5.54 -5.62 -12.31
CA GLU A 274 -5.23 -4.23 -12.02
C GLU A 274 -4.24 -3.60 -13.00
N GLN A 275 -3.28 -4.37 -13.50
CA GLN A 275 -2.20 -3.92 -14.36
C GLN A 275 -1.93 -4.89 -15.52
N PRO A 276 -2.91 -5.14 -16.41
CA PRO A 276 -2.72 -6.09 -17.53
C PRO A 276 -1.67 -5.63 -18.55
N GLY A 277 -1.54 -4.31 -18.71
CA GLY A 277 -0.62 -3.69 -19.67
C GLY A 277 0.60 -3.04 -19.02
N TRP A 278 1.25 -2.15 -19.80
CA TRP A 278 2.45 -1.41 -19.43
C TRP A 278 2.24 0.13 -19.46
N ASP A 279 1.00 0.58 -19.32
CA ASP A 279 0.66 2.01 -19.34
C ASP A 279 1.02 2.66 -18.00
N PHE A 280 2.27 3.11 -17.89
CA PHE A 280 2.78 3.78 -16.68
C PHE A 280 2.05 5.10 -16.41
N GLU A 281 1.86 5.95 -17.44
CA GLU A 281 1.24 7.24 -17.27
C GLU A 281 -0.26 7.15 -16.95
N GLY A 282 -0.94 6.18 -17.55
CA GLY A 282 -2.34 5.88 -17.20
C GLY A 282 -2.49 5.41 -15.76
N THR A 283 -1.60 4.53 -15.28
CA THR A 283 -1.60 4.06 -13.88
C THR A 283 -1.32 5.20 -12.92
N ARG A 284 -0.31 6.02 -13.20
CA ARG A 284 0.02 7.23 -12.43
C ARG A 284 -1.16 8.20 -12.36
N LYS A 285 -1.81 8.45 -13.50
CA LYS A 285 -2.99 9.31 -13.55
C LYS A 285 -4.13 8.77 -12.72
N GLN A 286 -4.43 7.47 -12.84
CA GLN A 286 -5.47 6.81 -12.03
C GLN A 286 -5.18 6.91 -10.53
N ALA A 287 -3.91 6.72 -10.11
CA ALA A 287 -3.51 6.89 -8.72
C ALA A 287 -3.78 8.31 -8.22
N LYS A 288 -3.36 9.31 -8.99
CA LYS A 288 -3.60 10.73 -8.67
C LYS A 288 -5.10 11.05 -8.60
N ASP A 289 -5.87 10.60 -9.57
CA ASP A 289 -7.33 10.86 -9.63
C ASP A 289 -8.04 10.21 -8.43
N GLU A 290 -7.65 8.99 -8.03
CA GLU A 290 -8.22 8.33 -6.87
C GLU A 290 -7.85 9.09 -5.58
N TRP A 291 -6.60 9.46 -5.37
CA TRP A 291 -6.23 10.30 -4.23
C TRP A 291 -7.02 11.60 -4.21
N ASN A 292 -7.17 12.28 -5.35
CA ASN A 292 -7.97 13.49 -5.43
C ASN A 292 -9.43 13.27 -5.05
N SER A 293 -10.02 12.13 -5.42
CA SER A 293 -11.40 11.77 -5.08
C SER A 293 -11.65 11.62 -3.58
N TYR A 294 -10.63 11.20 -2.83
CA TYR A 294 -10.67 11.14 -1.36
C TYR A 294 -10.38 12.51 -0.74
N LEU A 295 -9.33 13.19 -1.18
CA LEU A 295 -8.91 14.47 -0.62
C LEU A 295 -9.96 15.58 -0.84
N SER A 296 -10.71 15.52 -1.93
CA SER A 296 -11.82 16.45 -2.22
C SER A 296 -13.06 16.27 -1.33
N ARG A 297 -13.09 15.26 -0.47
CA ARG A 297 -14.22 15.05 0.48
C ARG A 297 -14.26 16.09 1.60
N ILE A 298 -13.18 16.81 1.82
CA ILE A 298 -13.12 17.97 2.71
C ILE A 298 -12.51 19.14 1.93
N GLU A 299 -13.24 20.22 1.87
CA GLU A 299 -12.73 21.49 1.36
C GLU A 299 -12.28 22.35 2.54
N MET A 300 -11.01 22.74 2.53
CA MET A 300 -10.42 23.60 3.54
C MET A 300 -9.87 24.87 2.86
N GLU A 301 -10.06 26.01 3.51
CA GLU A 301 -9.42 27.27 3.17
C GLU A 301 -8.44 27.67 4.27
N GLY A 302 -7.25 28.10 3.89
CA GLY A 302 -6.20 28.51 4.81
C GLY A 302 -4.97 29.05 4.11
N THR A 303 -3.95 29.35 4.86
CA THR A 303 -2.63 29.69 4.33
C THR A 303 -2.02 28.48 3.60
N PRO A 304 -1.04 28.67 2.70
CA PRO A 304 -0.36 27.55 2.03
C PRO A 304 0.16 26.47 2.99
N ASP A 305 0.73 26.86 4.12
CA ASP A 305 1.26 25.92 5.12
C ASP A 305 0.13 25.15 5.82
N GLU A 306 -0.97 25.80 6.15
CA GLU A 306 -2.15 25.13 6.75
C GLU A 306 -2.78 24.15 5.77
N MET A 307 -2.91 24.51 4.49
CA MET A 307 -3.41 23.64 3.42
C MET A 307 -2.48 22.43 3.27
N THR A 308 -1.17 22.65 3.22
CA THR A 308 -0.18 21.55 3.11
C THR A 308 -0.24 20.61 4.30
N ASN A 309 -0.26 21.14 5.52
CA ASN A 309 -0.34 20.31 6.72
C ASN A 309 -1.63 19.51 6.77
N PHE A 310 -2.77 20.16 6.51
CA PHE A 310 -4.07 19.49 6.54
C PHE A 310 -4.16 18.35 5.51
N TYR A 311 -3.88 18.62 4.24
CA TYR A 311 -4.03 17.62 3.19
C TYR A 311 -2.96 16.53 3.29
N THR A 312 -1.77 16.83 3.82
CA THR A 312 -0.76 15.80 4.08
C THR A 312 -1.18 14.88 5.24
N CYS A 313 -1.70 15.42 6.35
CA CYS A 313 -2.25 14.60 7.43
C CYS A 313 -3.43 13.77 6.95
N PHE A 314 -4.30 14.34 6.13
CA PHE A 314 -5.43 13.62 5.54
C PHE A 314 -4.97 12.48 4.62
N TYR A 315 -3.97 12.72 3.77
CA TYR A 315 -3.32 11.69 2.95
C TYR A 315 -2.77 10.55 3.82
N HIS A 316 -1.99 10.87 4.88
CA HIS A 316 -1.42 9.86 5.76
C HIS A 316 -2.50 9.03 6.46
N ALA A 317 -3.60 9.63 6.87
CA ALA A 317 -4.71 8.93 7.51
C ALA A 317 -5.40 7.90 6.59
N LEU A 318 -5.24 8.01 5.28
CA LEU A 318 -5.87 7.12 4.29
C LEU A 318 -4.89 6.07 3.71
N ILE A 319 -3.64 6.02 4.14
CA ILE A 319 -2.68 5.00 3.70
C ILE A 319 -3.03 3.63 4.31
N GLN A 320 -3.43 3.61 5.58
CA GLN A 320 -3.76 2.41 6.35
C GLN A 320 -5.17 2.54 6.98
N PRO A 321 -5.84 1.42 7.29
CA PRO A 321 -5.41 0.01 7.17
C PRO A 321 -5.35 -0.48 5.71
N ASN A 322 -4.47 -1.45 5.45
CA ASN A 322 -4.23 -1.94 4.08
C ASN A 322 -5.17 -3.10 3.71
N GLU A 323 -5.75 -3.05 2.53
CA GLU A 323 -6.48 -4.17 1.93
C GLU A 323 -5.47 -5.24 1.48
N ILE A 324 -5.47 -6.41 2.14
CA ILE A 324 -4.55 -7.51 1.86
C ILE A 324 -5.22 -8.77 1.27
N SER A 325 -6.54 -8.71 1.05
CA SER A 325 -7.24 -9.75 0.29
C SER A 325 -6.98 -9.57 -1.21
N ASP A 326 -6.84 -10.69 -1.93
CA ASP A 326 -6.72 -10.69 -3.37
C ASP A 326 -8.01 -10.17 -4.06
N VAL A 327 -7.95 -9.89 -5.35
CA VAL A 327 -9.09 -9.39 -6.14
C VAL A 327 -10.31 -10.32 -6.12
N ASP A 328 -10.15 -11.60 -5.77
CA ASP A 328 -11.22 -12.57 -5.57
C ASP A 328 -11.75 -12.62 -4.12
N GLY A 329 -11.26 -11.75 -3.24
CA GLY A 329 -11.64 -11.64 -1.84
C GLY A 329 -10.98 -12.66 -0.91
N LYS A 330 -10.04 -13.48 -1.39
CA LYS A 330 -9.32 -14.42 -0.55
C LYS A 330 -8.14 -13.78 0.16
N TYR A 331 -7.85 -14.29 1.35
CA TYR A 331 -6.67 -13.88 2.15
C TYR A 331 -6.19 -15.02 3.03
N ARG A 332 -5.00 -14.90 3.59
CA ARG A 332 -4.46 -15.82 4.60
C ARG A 332 -4.78 -15.31 5.98
N ASN A 333 -5.54 -16.09 6.75
CA ASN A 333 -5.97 -15.72 8.10
C ASN A 333 -4.89 -16.01 9.17
N ALA A 334 -5.19 -15.66 10.43
CA ALA A 334 -4.27 -15.82 11.56
C ALA A 334 -3.90 -17.29 11.86
N ALA A 335 -4.64 -18.27 11.35
CA ALA A 335 -4.33 -19.70 11.44
C ALA A 335 -3.62 -20.26 10.18
N ASP A 336 -3.06 -19.38 9.35
CA ASP A 336 -2.39 -19.73 8.08
C ASP A 336 -3.29 -20.46 7.06
N SER A 337 -4.62 -20.32 7.18
CA SER A 337 -5.59 -20.88 6.24
C SER A 337 -6.01 -19.83 5.21
N ILE A 338 -6.19 -20.26 3.97
CA ILE A 338 -6.73 -19.39 2.91
C ILE A 338 -8.25 -19.44 2.98
N VAL A 339 -8.86 -18.29 3.19
CA VAL A 339 -10.31 -18.11 3.34
C VAL A 339 -10.80 -16.92 2.54
N THR A 340 -12.10 -16.81 2.31
CA THR A 340 -12.72 -15.63 1.68
C THR A 340 -13.17 -14.65 2.77
N ALA A 341 -12.82 -13.39 2.61
CA ALA A 341 -13.18 -12.32 3.52
C ALA A 341 -14.70 -12.10 3.59
N THR A 342 -15.24 -11.91 4.76
CA THR A 342 -16.62 -11.47 4.95
C THR A 342 -16.82 -10.08 4.34
N GLY A 343 -17.75 -9.91 3.43
CA GLY A 343 -17.91 -8.67 2.69
C GLY A 343 -16.93 -8.48 1.51
N GLY A 344 -16.12 -9.49 1.16
CA GLY A 344 -15.28 -9.53 -0.03
C GLY A 344 -13.92 -8.83 0.09
N LYS A 345 -13.63 -8.17 1.23
CA LYS A 345 -12.37 -7.46 1.47
C LYS A 345 -11.89 -7.69 2.89
N PHE A 346 -10.58 -7.96 3.02
CA PHE A 346 -9.93 -8.08 4.32
C PHE A 346 -8.83 -7.02 4.45
N TYR A 347 -8.92 -6.27 5.54
CA TYR A 347 -7.97 -5.21 5.88
C TYR A 347 -7.07 -5.66 7.03
N SER A 348 -5.84 -5.17 7.01
CA SER A 348 -4.81 -5.38 8.01
C SER A 348 -4.07 -4.08 8.33
N THR A 349 -3.03 -4.14 9.17
CA THR A 349 -2.28 -2.97 9.63
C THR A 349 -3.17 -2.07 10.50
N PHE A 350 -3.76 -2.69 11.52
CA PHE A 350 -4.62 -2.01 12.49
C PHE A 350 -3.84 -1.67 13.76
N SER A 351 -3.33 -0.47 13.88
CA SER A 351 -2.78 0.08 15.13
C SER A 351 -3.91 0.64 16.00
N LEU A 352 -4.74 -0.23 16.55
CA LEU A 352 -6.02 0.18 17.19
C LEU A 352 -5.82 1.06 18.42
N TRP A 353 -4.72 0.90 19.16
CA TRP A 353 -4.37 1.76 20.29
C TRP A 353 -4.22 3.24 19.88
N ASP A 354 -3.71 3.49 18.69
CA ASP A 354 -3.56 4.83 18.13
C ASP A 354 -4.84 5.32 17.46
N THR A 355 -5.48 4.47 16.66
CA THR A 355 -6.49 4.89 15.68
C THR A 355 -7.91 4.95 16.22
N TYR A 356 -8.22 4.27 17.34
CA TYR A 356 -9.60 4.16 17.84
C TYR A 356 -10.20 5.51 18.27
N ARG A 357 -9.39 6.47 18.71
CA ARG A 357 -9.86 7.77 19.26
C ARG A 357 -10.30 8.75 18.19
N ALA A 358 -9.59 8.76 17.04
CA ALA A 358 -9.79 9.79 16.02
C ALA A 358 -9.91 9.22 14.61
N ALA A 359 -8.98 8.35 14.16
CA ALA A 359 -8.97 7.87 12.79
C ALA A 359 -10.21 7.01 12.47
N HIS A 360 -10.58 6.03 13.31
CA HIS A 360 -11.80 5.26 13.08
C HIS A 360 -13.08 6.09 13.14
N PRO A 361 -13.30 6.98 14.14
CA PRO A 361 -14.40 7.96 14.09
C PRO A 361 -14.41 8.81 12.82
N PHE A 362 -13.24 9.26 12.36
CA PHE A 362 -13.08 10.03 11.14
C PHE A 362 -13.48 9.23 9.90
N TYR A 363 -13.08 7.96 9.81
CA TYR A 363 -13.46 7.09 8.70
C TYR A 363 -14.97 6.93 8.56
N THR A 364 -15.73 6.94 9.65
CA THR A 364 -17.20 6.88 9.59
C THR A 364 -17.83 8.08 8.89
N MET A 365 -17.13 9.20 8.82
CA MET A 365 -17.58 10.42 8.13
C MET A 365 -17.01 10.51 6.71
N ILE A 366 -15.74 10.16 6.53
CA ILE A 366 -15.01 10.44 5.30
C ILE A 366 -14.99 9.26 4.33
N VAL A 367 -14.95 8.04 4.83
CA VAL A 367 -14.93 6.81 4.03
C VAL A 367 -15.97 5.80 4.52
N PRO A 368 -17.25 6.21 4.67
CA PRO A 368 -18.29 5.34 5.21
C PRO A 368 -18.44 4.04 4.44
N GLU A 369 -18.14 4.03 3.15
CA GLU A 369 -18.17 2.85 2.27
C GLU A 369 -17.13 1.78 2.63
N ARG A 370 -16.14 2.09 3.45
CA ARG A 370 -15.10 1.14 3.88
C ARG A 370 -15.28 0.63 5.31
N VAL A 371 -16.09 1.32 6.12
CA VAL A 371 -16.24 1.03 7.56
C VAL A 371 -16.71 -0.40 7.82
N ASP A 372 -17.70 -0.87 7.08
CA ASP A 372 -18.20 -2.24 7.21
C ASP A 372 -17.09 -3.28 6.89
N GLY A 373 -16.24 -3.00 5.92
CA GLY A 373 -15.07 -3.83 5.59
C GLY A 373 -14.05 -3.87 6.72
N PHE A 374 -13.75 -2.73 7.35
CA PHE A 374 -12.86 -2.67 8.51
C PHE A 374 -13.41 -3.50 9.67
N VAL A 375 -14.70 -3.33 10.00
CA VAL A 375 -15.36 -4.07 11.09
C VAL A 375 -15.39 -5.57 10.81
N ASN A 376 -15.76 -5.98 9.59
CA ASN A 376 -15.75 -7.40 9.20
C ASN A 376 -14.35 -8.01 9.34
N SER A 377 -13.30 -7.29 8.96
CA SER A 377 -11.91 -7.76 9.11
C SER A 377 -11.53 -7.99 10.57
N LEU A 378 -11.94 -7.09 11.48
CA LEU A 378 -11.71 -7.26 12.91
C LEU A 378 -12.47 -8.47 13.48
N ILE A 379 -13.72 -8.69 13.03
CA ILE A 379 -14.53 -9.83 13.43
C ILE A 379 -13.96 -11.14 12.88
N ASP A 380 -13.63 -11.19 11.58
CA ASP A 380 -13.05 -12.37 10.93
C ASP A 380 -11.74 -12.79 11.61
N GLN A 381 -10.88 -11.83 12.01
CA GLN A 381 -9.66 -12.13 12.75
C GLN A 381 -9.99 -12.61 14.18
N ALA A 382 -10.99 -12.01 14.86
CA ALA A 382 -11.39 -12.42 16.21
C ALA A 382 -11.93 -13.84 16.26
N GLU A 383 -12.68 -14.28 15.27
CA GLU A 383 -13.22 -15.65 15.20
C GLU A 383 -12.12 -16.72 15.12
N VAL A 384 -10.98 -16.37 14.48
CA VAL A 384 -9.85 -17.28 14.35
C VAL A 384 -8.97 -17.30 15.61
N GLN A 385 -8.67 -16.12 16.18
CA GLN A 385 -7.73 -16.00 17.30
C GLN A 385 -8.40 -15.96 18.68
N GLY A 386 -9.73 -15.79 18.75
CA GLY A 386 -10.51 -15.79 19.96
C GLY A 386 -10.72 -14.43 20.63
N PHE A 387 -10.26 -13.34 20.05
CA PHE A 387 -10.43 -11.97 20.54
C PHE A 387 -10.23 -10.95 19.42
N LEU A 388 -10.84 -9.77 19.54
CA LEU A 388 -10.60 -8.64 18.61
C LEU A 388 -9.13 -8.24 18.64
N PRO A 389 -8.52 -7.90 17.50
CA PRO A 389 -7.11 -7.55 17.41
C PRO A 389 -6.70 -6.43 18.36
N ILE A 390 -5.46 -6.51 18.84
CA ILE A 390 -4.76 -5.42 19.53
C ILE A 390 -3.99 -4.59 18.50
N TRP A 391 -3.11 -5.29 17.77
CA TRP A 391 -2.34 -4.74 16.66
C TRP A 391 -2.23 -5.78 15.54
N GLY A 392 -3.18 -5.75 14.61
CA GLY A 392 -3.22 -6.70 13.49
C GLY A 392 -2.25 -6.29 12.39
N LEU A 393 -1.32 -7.17 11.99
CA LEU A 393 -0.39 -6.98 10.90
C LEU A 393 -0.38 -8.20 10.01
N TRP A 394 -0.58 -8.01 8.73
CA TRP A 394 -0.59 -9.07 7.71
C TRP A 394 -1.56 -10.22 8.04
N GLY A 395 -2.71 -9.87 8.62
CA GLY A 395 -3.73 -10.84 9.06
C GLY A 395 -3.43 -11.54 10.38
N LYS A 396 -2.32 -11.22 11.06
CA LYS A 396 -1.89 -11.83 12.33
C LYS A 396 -1.84 -10.81 13.47
N GLU A 397 -1.81 -11.31 14.70
CA GLU A 397 -1.68 -10.51 15.91
C GLU A 397 -0.22 -10.42 16.36
N ASN A 398 0.26 -9.23 16.72
CA ASN A 398 1.60 -9.07 17.27
C ASN A 398 1.64 -8.74 18.77
N TYR A 399 0.49 -8.57 19.40
CA TYR A 399 0.34 -8.29 20.84
C TYR A 399 1.02 -7.00 21.31
N CYS A 400 1.30 -6.08 20.42
CA CYS A 400 1.89 -4.80 20.77
C CYS A 400 0.85 -3.84 21.34
N MET A 401 1.24 -3.04 22.33
CA MET A 401 0.42 -2.03 23.02
C MET A 401 -0.69 -2.64 23.88
N ILE A 402 -1.51 -1.76 24.48
CA ILE A 402 -2.62 -2.17 25.33
C ILE A 402 -3.83 -2.63 24.52
N ALA A 403 -4.65 -3.48 25.13
CA ALA A 403 -5.71 -4.22 24.45
C ALA A 403 -7.07 -3.54 24.49
N ASN A 404 -8.04 -4.14 23.76
CA ASN A 404 -9.49 -3.92 23.76
C ASN A 404 -9.99 -2.71 22.96
N HIS A 405 -9.16 -1.98 22.25
CA HIS A 405 -9.61 -0.83 21.46
C HIS A 405 -10.45 -1.24 20.23
N GLY A 406 -10.30 -2.48 19.74
CA GLY A 406 -11.19 -3.04 18.71
C GLY A 406 -12.66 -3.07 19.13
N VAL A 407 -12.94 -3.24 20.45
CA VAL A 407 -14.29 -3.16 21.00
C VAL A 407 -14.93 -1.79 20.74
N SER A 408 -14.18 -0.72 20.97
CA SER A 408 -14.67 0.65 20.74
C SER A 408 -14.98 0.89 19.25
N VAL A 409 -14.11 0.42 18.35
CA VAL A 409 -14.29 0.59 16.90
C VAL A 409 -15.55 -0.12 16.41
N VAL A 410 -15.74 -1.38 16.80
CA VAL A 410 -16.92 -2.19 16.40
C VAL A 410 -18.19 -1.61 17.01
N ALA A 411 -18.18 -1.25 18.29
CA ALA A 411 -19.34 -0.68 18.97
C ALA A 411 -19.74 0.69 18.40
N GLU A 412 -18.77 1.53 18.04
CA GLU A 412 -19.02 2.82 17.41
C GLU A 412 -19.68 2.68 16.03
N ALA A 413 -19.16 1.79 15.19
CA ALA A 413 -19.75 1.52 13.88
C ALA A 413 -21.22 1.07 14.02
N TYR A 414 -21.51 0.16 14.94
CA TYR A 414 -22.86 -0.28 15.24
C TYR A 414 -23.76 0.88 15.71
N ALA A 415 -23.29 1.67 16.66
CA ALA A 415 -24.02 2.82 17.23
C ALA A 415 -24.31 3.91 16.20
N LYS A 416 -23.40 4.11 15.23
CA LYS A 416 -23.58 5.04 14.11
C LYS A 416 -24.47 4.50 12.98
N GLY A 417 -24.95 3.24 13.10
CA GLY A 417 -25.94 2.68 12.20
C GLY A 417 -25.37 1.96 10.97
N PHE A 418 -24.08 1.62 10.95
CA PHE A 418 -23.50 0.75 9.92
C PHE A 418 -24.13 -0.65 9.99
N LYS A 419 -24.45 -1.25 8.85
CA LYS A 419 -25.25 -2.48 8.73
C LYS A 419 -24.60 -3.57 7.87
N GLY A 420 -23.44 -3.34 7.28
CA GLY A 420 -22.75 -4.28 6.39
C GLY A 420 -21.95 -5.36 7.12
N PHE A 421 -22.15 -5.52 8.42
CA PHE A 421 -21.61 -6.61 9.24
C PHE A 421 -22.71 -7.25 10.10
N ASP A 422 -22.49 -8.50 10.51
CA ASP A 422 -23.41 -9.24 11.38
C ASP A 422 -23.26 -8.77 12.83
N ALA A 423 -24.31 -8.19 13.38
CA ALA A 423 -24.31 -7.62 14.74
C ALA A 423 -24.16 -8.70 15.83
N GLU A 424 -24.66 -9.92 15.60
CA GLU A 424 -24.51 -11.04 16.57
C GLU A 424 -23.06 -11.53 16.57
N ARG A 425 -22.44 -11.72 15.40
CA ARG A 425 -20.99 -12.05 15.30
C ARG A 425 -20.15 -10.97 16.00
N ALA A 426 -20.46 -9.70 15.75
CA ALA A 426 -19.78 -8.55 16.39
C ALA A 426 -19.92 -8.61 17.92
N PHE A 427 -21.15 -8.85 18.42
CA PHE A 427 -21.39 -8.97 19.85
C PHE A 427 -20.64 -10.16 20.48
N GLN A 428 -20.62 -11.33 19.82
CA GLN A 428 -19.88 -12.49 20.32
C GLN A 428 -18.36 -12.22 20.32
N ALA A 429 -17.81 -11.57 19.30
CA ALA A 429 -16.40 -11.17 19.27
C ALA A 429 -16.06 -10.22 20.43
N ILE A 430 -16.90 -9.22 20.71
CA ILE A 430 -16.74 -8.29 21.84
C ILE A 430 -16.82 -9.06 23.16
N LYS A 431 -17.87 -9.87 23.34
CA LYS A 431 -18.09 -10.65 24.57
C LYS A 431 -16.90 -11.56 24.88
N GLN A 432 -16.44 -12.32 23.89
CA GLN A 432 -15.29 -13.21 24.03
C GLN A 432 -14.02 -12.43 24.39
N THR A 433 -13.78 -11.29 23.71
CA THR A 433 -12.66 -10.38 24.02
C THR A 433 -12.64 -9.92 25.47
N GLN A 434 -13.82 -9.67 26.06
CA GLN A 434 -14.00 -9.06 27.39
C GLN A 434 -14.22 -10.08 28.53
N THR A 435 -14.36 -11.38 28.23
CA THR A 435 -14.71 -12.37 29.27
C THR A 435 -13.84 -13.63 29.25
N VAL A 436 -13.08 -13.84 28.16
CA VAL A 436 -12.22 -15.03 28.02
C VAL A 436 -10.75 -14.63 28.13
N SER A 437 -10.03 -15.31 29.01
CA SER A 437 -8.59 -15.12 29.18
C SER A 437 -7.82 -15.67 27.98
N HIS A 438 -6.83 -14.91 27.53
CA HIS A 438 -5.89 -15.31 26.49
C HIS A 438 -4.46 -15.05 26.95
N LYS A 439 -3.58 -16.05 26.75
CA LYS A 439 -2.14 -15.89 26.99
C LYS A 439 -1.63 -14.70 26.18
N LEU A 440 -0.84 -13.85 26.76
CA LEU A 440 -0.26 -12.63 26.18
C LEU A 440 -1.25 -11.45 25.98
N LYS A 441 -2.55 -11.61 26.29
CA LYS A 441 -3.52 -10.52 26.13
C LYS A 441 -4.17 -10.08 27.42
N SER A 442 -4.89 -10.99 28.10
CA SER A 442 -5.70 -10.65 29.26
C SER A 442 -5.90 -11.86 30.17
N ASN A 443 -5.98 -11.60 31.47
CA ASN A 443 -6.31 -12.60 32.51
C ASN A 443 -7.65 -12.24 33.14
N TRP A 444 -8.74 -12.51 32.44
CA TRP A 444 -10.09 -12.24 32.93
C TRP A 444 -10.48 -13.10 34.16
N GLU A 445 -9.85 -14.28 34.34
CA GLU A 445 -10.07 -15.12 35.50
C GLU A 445 -9.64 -14.41 36.80
N ASP A 446 -8.47 -13.78 36.80
CA ASP A 446 -8.00 -13.00 37.94
C ASP A 446 -8.86 -11.75 38.15
N TYR A 447 -9.22 -11.06 37.05
CA TYR A 447 -10.14 -9.91 37.15
C TYR A 447 -11.49 -10.29 37.76
N MET A 448 -12.10 -11.39 37.33
CA MET A 448 -13.37 -11.87 37.87
C MET A 448 -13.25 -12.29 39.34
N LYS A 449 -12.08 -12.76 39.76
CA LYS A 449 -11.82 -13.18 41.15
C LYS A 449 -11.51 -12.01 42.07
N TYR A 450 -10.72 -11.03 41.61
CA TYR A 450 -10.17 -9.98 42.47
C TYR A 450 -10.77 -8.59 42.16
N GLY A 451 -11.43 -8.38 41.04
CA GLY A 451 -11.98 -7.11 40.59
C GLY A 451 -10.96 -6.16 39.96
N TYR A 452 -9.71 -6.62 39.76
CA TYR A 452 -8.63 -5.87 39.10
C TYR A 452 -7.63 -6.82 38.44
N PHE A 453 -6.77 -6.27 37.58
CA PHE A 453 -5.63 -6.96 37.00
C PHE A 453 -4.36 -6.73 37.79
#